data_fc955d39618014017ec7f5a7c2823b12
#
_entry.id   fc955d39618014017ec7f5a7c2823b12
#
_cell.length_a   1.000
_cell.length_b   1.000
_cell.length_c   1.000
_cell.angle_alpha   90.00
_cell.angle_beta   90.00
_cell.angle_gamma   90.00
#
_symmetry.space_group_name_H-M   'P 1'
#
loop_
_entity.id
_entity.type
_entity.pdbx_description
1 polymer ?
#
loop_
_entity_poly.entity_id
_entity_poly.type
_entity_poly.pdbx_seq_one_letter_code
_entity_poly.pdbx_strand_id
1 'polypeptide(L)'
;KLLGDYFETSEWKLLESNIQHELNTNPEMIRPEPQNFFKALTLTPVDSVKVVILGQDPYHSPGLAQGLAFSIPSRISPNSREFPSSLRNINKALGIENFGVLPNGDLHNWAEQGVLLLNTALSVKLGEAGSHTNLGWKSLIDRLISALSSQKSHLVWLLWGGHAQSKLPL
;
A
#
# COMPACT_ATOMS: atom_id res chain seq x y z
N LYS A 1 1.88 -2.93 19.52
CA LYS A 1 2.09 -4.31 20.05
C LYS A 1 2.53 -5.27 18.94
N LEU A 2 1.96 -5.18 17.71
CA LEU A 2 2.26 -6.11 16.61
C LEU A 2 3.72 -6.10 16.19
N LEU A 3 4.35 -4.94 16.14
CA LEU A 3 5.74 -4.78 15.73
C LEU A 3 6.75 -4.88 16.89
N GLY A 4 6.24 -4.94 18.14
CA GLY A 4 7.07 -5.11 19.33
C GLY A 4 8.16 -4.05 19.43
N ASP A 5 9.39 -4.51 19.58
CA ASP A 5 10.62 -3.73 19.70
C ASP A 5 11.26 -3.32 18.36
N TYR A 6 10.57 -3.55 17.24
CA TYR A 6 11.08 -3.21 15.89
C TYR A 6 11.50 -1.72 15.80
N PHE A 7 10.78 -0.84 16.46
CA PHE A 7 11.09 0.61 16.47
C PHE A 7 12.39 0.99 17.20
N GLU A 8 12.98 0.05 17.93
CA GLU A 8 14.29 0.23 18.58
C GLU A 8 15.43 -0.30 17.71
N THR A 9 15.13 -0.97 16.61
CA THR A 9 16.13 -1.62 15.74
C THR A 9 16.90 -0.62 14.89
N SER A 10 18.06 -1.04 14.40
CA SER A 10 18.88 -0.29 13.43
C SER A 10 18.16 -0.09 12.11
N GLU A 11 17.36 -1.08 11.69
CA GLU A 11 16.58 -1.04 10.46
C GLU A 11 15.51 0.07 10.48
N TRP A 12 14.82 0.22 11.61
CA TRP A 12 13.87 1.32 11.78
C TRP A 12 14.56 2.68 11.76
N LYS A 13 15.64 2.84 12.53
CA LYS A 13 16.41 4.09 12.58
C LYS A 13 16.96 4.50 11.21
N LEU A 14 17.39 3.52 10.42
CA LEU A 14 17.84 3.76 9.05
C LEU A 14 16.69 4.21 8.15
N LEU A 15 15.54 3.53 8.19
CA LEU A 15 14.34 3.93 7.45
C LEU A 15 13.93 5.36 7.81
N GLU A 16 13.82 5.65 9.10
CA GLU A 16 13.43 6.98 9.62
C GLU A 16 14.38 8.06 9.11
N SER A 17 15.71 7.85 9.22
CA SER A 17 16.72 8.77 8.72
C SER A 17 16.61 9.00 7.21
N ASN A 18 16.44 7.93 6.44
CA ASN A 18 16.31 8.02 4.98
C ASN A 18 15.06 8.79 4.56
N ILE A 19 13.91 8.52 5.19
CA ILE A 19 12.66 9.23 4.91
C ILE A 19 12.78 10.70 5.31
N GLN A 20 13.38 10.99 6.47
CA GLN A 20 13.59 12.36 6.91
C GLN A 20 14.50 13.14 5.94
N HIS A 21 15.53 12.49 5.41
CA HIS A 21 16.40 13.07 4.39
C HIS A 21 15.63 13.44 3.12
N GLU A 22 14.81 12.52 2.60
CA GLU A 22 13.97 12.76 1.42
C GLU A 22 12.99 13.92 1.65
N LEU A 23 12.32 13.94 2.81
CA LEU A 23 11.38 14.99 3.18
C LEU A 23 12.03 16.36 3.37
N ASN A 24 13.28 16.41 3.83
CA ASN A 24 14.02 17.67 3.98
C ASN A 24 14.57 18.19 2.64
N THR A 25 14.84 17.27 1.69
CA THR A 25 15.48 17.64 0.41
C THR A 25 14.47 18.06 -0.64
N ASN A 26 13.40 17.28 -0.83
CA ASN A 26 12.39 17.51 -1.87
C ASN A 26 10.99 17.09 -1.40
N PRO A 27 10.41 17.74 -0.39
CA PRO A 27 9.13 17.31 0.22
C PRO A 27 7.99 17.27 -0.79
N GLU A 28 7.97 18.19 -1.76
CA GLU A 28 6.94 18.27 -2.80
C GLU A 28 7.01 17.12 -3.81
N MET A 29 8.12 16.39 -3.88
CA MET A 29 8.29 15.23 -4.76
C MET A 29 7.86 13.91 -4.13
N ILE A 30 7.54 13.87 -2.84
CA ILE A 30 7.20 12.61 -2.15
C ILE A 30 5.71 12.31 -2.25
N ARG A 31 5.38 11.07 -2.57
CA ARG A 31 3.99 10.59 -2.67
C ARG A 31 3.79 9.29 -1.87
N PRO A 32 2.61 9.10 -1.26
CA PRO A 32 1.60 10.13 -0.97
C PRO A 32 2.16 11.21 -0.05
N GLU A 33 1.35 12.18 0.34
CA GLU A 33 1.73 13.13 1.39
C GLU A 33 2.08 12.38 2.68
N PRO A 34 3.08 12.85 3.48
CA PRO A 34 3.64 12.11 4.62
C PRO A 34 2.61 11.62 5.64
N GLN A 35 1.56 12.41 5.89
CA GLN A 35 0.46 12.02 6.80
C GLN A 35 -0.31 10.78 6.33
N ASN A 36 -0.17 10.39 5.06
CA ASN A 36 -0.83 9.25 4.44
C ASN A 36 0.05 8.00 4.33
N PHE A 37 1.33 8.01 4.75
CA PHE A 37 2.20 6.84 4.62
C PHE A 37 1.62 5.61 5.32
N PHE A 38 1.06 5.77 6.50
CA PHE A 38 0.50 4.68 7.30
C PHE A 38 -1.04 4.58 7.22
N LYS A 39 -1.66 5.25 6.25
CA LYS A 39 -3.13 5.32 6.15
C LYS A 39 -3.79 3.96 6.04
N ALA A 40 -3.20 3.00 5.32
CA ALA A 40 -3.73 1.64 5.23
C ALA A 40 -3.85 0.98 6.61
N LEU A 41 -2.86 1.17 7.49
CA LEU A 41 -2.85 0.62 8.85
C LEU A 41 -3.80 1.36 9.80
N THR A 42 -4.04 2.64 9.54
CA THR A 42 -4.97 3.45 10.34
C THR A 42 -6.43 3.10 10.02
N LEU A 43 -6.75 2.93 8.74
CA LEU A 43 -8.11 2.60 8.29
C LEU A 43 -8.48 1.15 8.51
N THR A 44 -7.49 0.25 8.46
CA THR A 44 -7.71 -1.19 8.70
C THR A 44 -6.86 -1.64 9.90
N PRO A 45 -7.29 -1.36 11.13
CA PRO A 45 -6.60 -1.82 12.34
C PRO A 45 -6.44 -3.34 12.34
N VAL A 46 -5.36 -3.85 12.94
CA VAL A 46 -4.99 -5.28 12.94
C VAL A 46 -6.16 -6.20 13.29
N ASP A 47 -6.94 -5.83 14.30
CA ASP A 47 -8.07 -6.65 14.75
C ASP A 47 -9.18 -6.78 13.69
N SER A 48 -9.31 -5.78 12.83
CA SER A 48 -10.31 -5.71 11.76
C SER A 48 -9.85 -6.39 10.46
N VAL A 49 -8.54 -6.69 10.28
CA VAL A 49 -8.02 -7.27 9.04
C VAL A 49 -8.64 -8.64 8.78
N LYS A 50 -9.22 -8.80 7.60
CA LYS A 50 -9.79 -10.05 7.05
C LYS A 50 -9.05 -10.47 5.77
N VAL A 51 -8.71 -9.50 4.94
CA VAL A 51 -8.04 -9.68 3.65
C VAL A 51 -6.83 -8.78 3.58
N VAL A 52 -5.73 -9.25 3.05
CA VAL A 52 -4.53 -8.45 2.77
C VAL A 52 -4.30 -8.45 1.26
N ILE A 53 -4.23 -7.26 0.67
CA ILE A 53 -3.85 -7.08 -0.73
C ILE A 53 -2.54 -6.31 -0.76
N LEU A 54 -1.50 -6.92 -1.37
CA LEU A 54 -0.18 -6.31 -1.43
C LEU A 54 0.04 -5.63 -2.77
N GLY A 55 0.32 -4.32 -2.72
CA GLY A 55 0.87 -3.54 -3.83
C GLY A 55 2.39 -3.43 -3.73
N GLN A 56 3.04 -2.91 -4.76
CA GLN A 56 4.47 -2.66 -4.79
C GLN A 56 4.82 -1.34 -4.10
N ASP A 57 4.46 -0.23 -4.72
CA ASP A 57 4.69 1.14 -4.29
C ASP A 57 3.46 2.02 -4.60
N PRO A 58 3.38 3.21 -4.02
CA PRO A 58 2.30 4.16 -4.35
C PRO A 58 2.36 4.58 -5.81
N TYR A 59 1.25 5.01 -6.37
CA TYR A 59 1.25 5.64 -7.69
C TYR A 59 2.14 6.88 -7.70
N HIS A 60 3.10 6.90 -8.62
CA HIS A 60 4.06 8.01 -8.76
C HIS A 60 3.52 9.19 -9.60
N SER A 61 2.35 9.04 -10.24
CA SER A 61 1.71 10.11 -11.00
C SER A 61 1.07 11.16 -10.06
N PRO A 62 1.04 12.43 -10.45
CA PRO A 62 0.49 13.50 -9.62
C PRO A 62 -0.95 13.23 -9.18
N GLY A 63 -1.23 13.42 -7.90
CA GLY A 63 -2.58 13.39 -7.35
C GLY A 63 -3.29 12.04 -7.32
N LEU A 64 -2.59 10.92 -7.57
CA LEU A 64 -3.17 9.57 -7.52
C LEU A 64 -2.97 8.85 -6.19
N ALA A 65 -1.75 8.88 -5.64
CA ALA A 65 -1.45 8.18 -4.40
C ALA A 65 -2.21 8.79 -3.21
N GLN A 66 -2.87 7.96 -2.42
CA GLN A 66 -3.61 8.38 -1.23
C GLN A 66 -3.38 7.50 0.00
N GLY A 67 -2.31 6.70 0.01
CA GLY A 67 -1.89 5.88 1.16
C GLY A 67 -2.54 4.50 1.24
N LEU A 68 -3.30 4.11 0.22
CA LEU A 68 -3.89 2.76 0.07
C LEU A 68 -3.39 2.16 -1.24
N ALA A 69 -2.93 0.90 -1.21
CA ALA A 69 -2.54 0.18 -2.41
C ALA A 69 -3.69 0.13 -3.42
N PHE A 70 -3.39 0.37 -4.70
CA PHE A 70 -4.33 0.39 -5.83
C PHE A 70 -5.39 1.49 -5.80
N SER A 71 -5.60 2.20 -4.69
CA SER A 71 -6.63 3.22 -4.54
C SER A 71 -6.19 4.57 -5.11
N ILE A 72 -7.13 5.26 -5.76
CA ILE A 72 -6.98 6.62 -6.27
C ILE A 72 -8.18 7.47 -5.86
N PRO A 73 -8.07 8.81 -5.88
CA PRO A 73 -9.20 9.67 -5.53
C PRO A 73 -10.43 9.44 -6.43
N SER A 74 -11.61 9.47 -5.82
CA SER A 74 -12.91 9.25 -6.49
C SER A 74 -13.20 10.20 -7.64
N ARG A 75 -12.56 11.39 -7.67
CA ARG A 75 -12.67 12.35 -8.78
C ARG A 75 -12.12 11.85 -10.11
N ILE A 76 -11.27 10.82 -10.10
CA ILE A 76 -10.69 10.25 -11.32
C ILE A 76 -11.69 9.27 -11.93
N SER A 77 -12.21 9.63 -13.10
CA SER A 77 -13.17 8.77 -13.82
C SER A 77 -12.53 7.46 -14.28
N PRO A 78 -13.24 6.31 -14.19
CA PRO A 78 -12.78 5.04 -14.75
C PRO A 78 -12.46 5.09 -16.27
N ASN A 79 -13.04 6.03 -16.98
CA ASN A 79 -12.81 6.25 -18.40
C ASN A 79 -11.64 7.21 -18.70
N SER A 80 -11.09 7.86 -17.68
CA SER A 80 -9.94 8.75 -17.82
C SER A 80 -8.67 8.00 -18.22
N ARG A 81 -7.78 8.64 -18.98
CA ARG A 81 -6.42 8.11 -19.25
C ARG A 81 -5.57 8.02 -17.99
N GLU A 82 -5.86 8.84 -16.99
CA GLU A 82 -5.18 8.84 -15.69
C GLU A 82 -5.55 7.63 -14.82
N PHE A 83 -6.63 6.92 -15.13
CA PHE A 83 -7.06 5.76 -14.37
C PHE A 83 -6.04 4.61 -14.55
N PRO A 84 -5.39 4.10 -13.49
CA PRO A 84 -4.29 3.15 -13.62
C PRO A 84 -4.70 1.82 -14.25
N SER A 85 -3.79 1.22 -15.01
CA SER A 85 -4.03 -0.08 -15.67
C SER A 85 -4.28 -1.22 -14.70
N SER A 86 -3.57 -1.24 -13.56
CA SER A 86 -3.80 -2.22 -12.48
C SER A 86 -5.25 -2.17 -11.98
N LEU A 87 -5.75 -0.98 -11.70
CA LEU A 87 -7.11 -0.78 -11.21
C LEU A 87 -8.17 -1.08 -12.30
N ARG A 88 -7.86 -0.81 -13.58
CA ARG A 88 -8.71 -1.27 -14.70
C ARG A 88 -8.84 -2.79 -14.74
N ASN A 89 -7.75 -3.50 -14.51
CA ASN A 89 -7.75 -4.96 -14.50
C ASN A 89 -8.56 -5.51 -13.33
N ILE A 90 -8.43 -4.92 -12.15
CA ILE A 90 -9.27 -5.26 -10.98
C ILE A 90 -10.75 -5.05 -11.32
N ASN A 91 -11.09 -3.89 -11.86
CA ASN A 91 -12.47 -3.55 -12.20
C ASN A 91 -13.05 -4.49 -13.28
N LYS A 92 -12.23 -4.85 -14.27
CA LYS A 92 -12.60 -5.84 -15.30
C LYS A 92 -12.85 -7.22 -14.68
N ALA A 93 -12.00 -7.67 -13.76
CA ALA A 93 -12.17 -8.97 -13.10
C ALA A 93 -13.46 -9.01 -12.27
N LEU A 94 -13.77 -7.96 -11.51
CA LEU A 94 -15.03 -7.85 -10.76
C LEU A 94 -16.26 -7.94 -11.67
N GLY A 95 -16.22 -7.28 -12.83
CA GLY A 95 -17.31 -7.33 -13.81
C GLY A 95 -17.49 -8.72 -14.44
N ILE A 96 -16.41 -9.44 -14.75
CA ILE A 96 -16.46 -10.81 -15.28
C ILE A 96 -17.10 -11.78 -14.28
N GLU A 97 -16.73 -11.65 -13.00
CA GLU A 97 -17.23 -12.50 -11.90
C GLU A 97 -18.61 -12.06 -11.37
N ASN A 98 -19.27 -11.14 -12.03
CA ASN A 98 -20.61 -10.61 -11.65
C ASN A 98 -20.69 -9.93 -10.26
N PHE A 99 -19.56 -9.47 -9.71
CA PHE A 99 -19.55 -8.64 -8.49
C PHE A 99 -19.90 -7.16 -8.78
N GLY A 100 -20.20 -6.81 -10.04
CA GLY A 100 -20.36 -5.44 -10.49
C GLY A 100 -19.02 -4.77 -10.77
N VAL A 101 -19.09 -3.51 -11.21
CA VAL A 101 -17.89 -2.69 -11.44
C VAL A 101 -17.76 -1.62 -10.38
N LEU A 102 -16.54 -1.22 -10.08
CA LEU A 102 -16.28 -0.12 -9.15
C LEU A 102 -16.85 1.18 -9.76
N PRO A 103 -17.61 1.97 -8.99
CA PRO A 103 -18.14 3.25 -9.47
C PRO A 103 -17.04 4.27 -9.75
N ASN A 104 -15.93 4.15 -9.06
CA ASN A 104 -14.71 4.97 -9.20
C ASN A 104 -13.49 4.18 -8.69
N GLY A 105 -12.33 4.81 -8.61
CA GLY A 105 -11.09 4.16 -8.16
C GLY A 105 -10.78 4.28 -6.67
N ASP A 106 -11.69 4.82 -5.87
CA ASP A 106 -11.50 4.96 -4.43
C ASP A 106 -11.88 3.67 -3.70
N LEU A 107 -10.91 3.08 -3.03
CA LEU A 107 -11.06 1.80 -2.31
C LEU A 107 -11.18 1.97 -0.78
N HIS A 108 -11.47 3.19 -0.27
CA HIS A 108 -11.64 3.41 1.17
C HIS A 108 -12.69 2.46 1.78
N ASN A 109 -13.81 2.25 1.08
CA ASN A 109 -14.84 1.30 1.53
C ASN A 109 -14.34 -0.14 1.69
N TRP A 110 -13.34 -0.55 0.92
CA TRP A 110 -12.72 -1.85 1.11
C TRP A 110 -11.89 -1.89 2.39
N ALA A 111 -11.11 -0.83 2.64
CA ALA A 111 -10.30 -0.71 3.85
C ALA A 111 -11.17 -0.73 5.12
N GLU A 112 -12.29 0.00 5.13
CA GLU A 112 -13.25 0.03 6.24
C GLU A 112 -13.92 -1.32 6.50
N GLN A 113 -14.03 -2.18 5.49
CA GLN A 113 -14.57 -3.53 5.62
C GLN A 113 -13.55 -4.59 6.07
N GLY A 114 -12.29 -4.20 6.27
CA GLY A 114 -11.23 -5.08 6.74
C GLY A 114 -10.28 -5.57 5.64
N VAL A 115 -10.24 -4.90 4.48
CA VAL A 115 -9.26 -5.17 3.44
C VAL A 115 -8.04 -4.27 3.65
N LEU A 116 -6.95 -4.83 4.12
CA LEU A 116 -5.68 -4.12 4.27
C LEU A 116 -5.02 -3.94 2.90
N LEU A 117 -5.11 -2.72 2.36
CA LEU A 117 -4.54 -2.32 1.06
C LEU A 117 -3.13 -1.77 1.28
N LEU A 118 -2.14 -2.67 1.36
CA LEU A 118 -0.79 -2.36 1.81
C LEU A 118 0.22 -2.41 0.67
N ASN A 119 1.02 -1.36 0.49
CA ASN A 119 2.18 -1.37 -0.39
C ASN A 119 3.43 -1.87 0.35
N THR A 120 4.37 -2.49 -0.37
CA THR A 120 5.65 -2.93 0.20
C THR A 120 6.67 -1.79 0.36
N ALA A 121 6.48 -0.67 -0.36
CA ALA A 121 7.08 0.63 -0.05
C ALA A 121 5.94 1.63 0.17
N LEU A 122 5.99 2.41 1.27
CA LEU A 122 4.90 3.31 1.64
C LEU A 122 5.06 4.72 1.06
N SER A 123 6.16 4.98 0.37
CA SER A 123 6.42 6.24 -0.33
C SER A 123 7.13 6.00 -1.65
N VAL A 124 7.09 7.02 -2.52
CA VAL A 124 7.74 7.03 -3.84
C VAL A 124 8.01 8.47 -4.25
N LYS A 125 9.00 8.73 -5.12
CA LYS A 125 9.18 10.03 -5.77
C LYS A 125 8.20 10.21 -6.92
N LEU A 126 7.71 11.43 -7.06
CA LEU A 126 6.85 11.84 -8.16
C LEU A 126 7.54 11.55 -9.51
N GLY A 127 6.86 10.82 -10.39
CA GLY A 127 7.38 10.45 -11.70
C GLY A 127 8.32 9.23 -11.72
N GLU A 128 8.80 8.74 -10.58
CA GLU A 128 9.86 7.73 -10.49
C GLU A 128 9.38 6.45 -9.78
N ALA A 129 8.77 5.52 -10.52
CA ALA A 129 8.34 4.24 -9.97
C ALA A 129 9.50 3.49 -9.29
N GLY A 130 9.25 2.91 -8.11
CA GLY A 130 10.23 2.12 -7.36
C GLY A 130 11.38 2.91 -6.72
N SER A 131 11.40 4.25 -6.81
CA SER A 131 12.50 5.10 -6.31
C SER A 131 12.81 4.90 -4.82
N HIS A 132 11.82 4.52 -4.00
CA HIS A 132 11.98 4.31 -2.56
C HIS A 132 12.09 2.83 -2.15
N THR A 133 12.29 1.93 -3.09
CA THR A 133 12.42 0.47 -2.80
C THR A 133 13.55 0.18 -1.80
N ASN A 134 14.64 0.95 -1.84
CA ASN A 134 15.83 0.75 -1.02
C ASN A 134 15.92 1.64 0.22
N LEU A 135 14.88 2.41 0.55
CA LEU A 135 14.90 3.29 1.73
C LEU A 135 14.78 2.54 3.07
N GLY A 136 14.34 1.27 3.06
CA GLY A 136 14.16 0.47 4.26
C GLY A 136 12.70 0.04 4.51
N TRP A 137 11.73 0.51 3.72
CA TRP A 137 10.32 0.11 3.85
C TRP A 137 10.13 -1.40 3.86
N LYS A 138 10.93 -2.13 3.05
CA LYS A 138 10.87 -3.59 2.95
C LYS A 138 10.98 -4.27 4.31
N SER A 139 11.93 -3.87 5.16
CA SER A 139 12.13 -4.48 6.48
C SER A 139 10.90 -4.30 7.38
N LEU A 140 10.34 -3.10 7.43
CA LEU A 140 9.12 -2.80 8.19
C LEU A 140 7.94 -3.66 7.71
N ILE A 141 7.73 -3.71 6.39
CA ILE A 141 6.57 -4.40 5.81
C ILE A 141 6.71 -5.91 5.92
N ASP A 142 7.91 -6.46 5.71
CA ASP A 142 8.16 -7.90 5.90
C ASP A 142 7.92 -8.31 7.37
N ARG A 143 8.36 -7.50 8.32
CA ARG A 143 8.06 -7.71 9.75
C ARG A 143 6.57 -7.65 10.06
N LEU A 144 5.86 -6.70 9.46
CA LEU A 144 4.40 -6.57 9.60
C LEU A 144 3.66 -7.77 9.01
N ILE A 145 4.02 -8.22 7.80
CA ILE A 145 3.44 -9.40 7.14
C ILE A 145 3.63 -10.65 8.02
N SER A 146 4.87 -10.90 8.47
CA SER A 146 5.19 -12.05 9.34
C SER A 146 4.40 -12.01 10.65
N ALA A 147 4.28 -10.83 11.26
CA ALA A 147 3.53 -10.67 12.49
C ALA A 147 2.01 -10.87 12.29
N LEU A 148 1.44 -10.39 11.19
CA LEU A 148 0.03 -10.63 10.84
C LEU A 148 -0.22 -12.12 10.56
N SER A 149 0.65 -12.76 9.78
CA SER A 149 0.55 -14.18 9.44
C SER A 149 0.62 -15.08 10.68
N SER A 150 1.47 -14.75 11.66
CA SER A 150 1.63 -15.54 12.88
C SER A 150 0.55 -15.31 13.93
N GLN A 151 -0.05 -14.12 13.99
CA GLN A 151 -0.99 -13.74 15.05
C GLN A 151 -2.47 -13.90 14.67
N LYS A 152 -2.78 -13.95 13.38
CA LYS A 152 -4.15 -14.05 12.88
C LYS A 152 -4.34 -15.31 12.04
N SER A 153 -5.22 -16.18 12.47
CA SER A 153 -5.76 -17.27 11.66
C SER A 153 -6.82 -16.72 10.68
N HIS A 154 -7.00 -17.43 9.57
CA HIS A 154 -8.08 -17.16 8.61
C HIS A 154 -7.95 -15.81 7.83
N LEU A 155 -6.73 -15.31 7.64
CA LEU A 155 -6.48 -14.20 6.72
C LEU A 155 -6.49 -14.71 5.27
N VAL A 156 -7.14 -13.95 4.39
CA VAL A 156 -7.03 -14.15 2.95
C VAL A 156 -5.93 -13.23 2.41
N TRP A 157 -4.95 -13.82 1.71
CA TRP A 157 -3.86 -13.08 1.08
C TRP A 157 -4.06 -13.05 -0.43
N LEU A 158 -4.21 -11.86 -1.00
CA LEU A 158 -4.29 -11.65 -2.43
C LEU A 158 -2.95 -11.07 -2.95
N LEU A 159 -2.14 -11.95 -3.54
CA LEU A 159 -0.79 -11.65 -4.00
C LEU A 159 -0.78 -11.50 -5.53
N TRP A 160 -1.12 -10.32 -6.01
CA TRP A 160 -1.23 -10.03 -7.43
C TRP A 160 0.12 -9.66 -8.04
N GLY A 161 0.62 -10.56 -8.91
CA GLY A 161 1.89 -10.38 -9.63
C GLY A 161 3.13 -10.83 -8.84
N GLY A 162 4.24 -10.96 -9.56
CA GLY A 162 5.47 -11.56 -9.02
C GLY A 162 6.05 -10.85 -7.81
N HIS A 163 5.91 -9.50 -7.74
CA HIS A 163 6.40 -8.74 -6.59
C HIS A 163 5.66 -9.12 -5.29
N ALA A 164 4.33 -9.16 -5.32
CA ALA A 164 3.55 -9.58 -4.15
C ALA A 164 3.80 -11.07 -3.81
N GLN A 165 3.87 -11.92 -4.83
CA GLN A 165 4.14 -13.37 -4.65
C GLN A 165 5.51 -13.66 -4.03
N SER A 166 6.50 -12.79 -4.18
CA SER A 166 7.80 -12.91 -3.51
C SER A 166 7.72 -12.86 -1.98
N LYS A 167 6.57 -12.44 -1.41
CA LYS A 167 6.30 -12.39 0.02
C LYS A 167 5.69 -13.68 0.59
N LEU A 168 5.39 -14.67 -0.26
CA LEU A 168 4.83 -15.96 0.17
C LEU A 168 5.58 -16.67 1.30
N PRO A 169 6.94 -16.61 1.38
CA PRO A 169 7.69 -17.27 2.46
C PRO A 169 7.52 -16.63 3.85
N LEU A 170 6.92 -15.44 3.97
CA LEU A 170 6.71 -14.73 5.23
C LEU A 170 5.43 -15.17 5.93
#